data_28ea5f1257863d779b03020afbbd319a
#
_entry.id   28ea5f1257863d779b03020afbbd319a
#
_cell.length_a   1.000
_cell.length_b   1.000
_cell.length_c   1.000
_cell.angle_alpha   90.00
_cell.angle_beta   90.00
_cell.angle_gamma   90.00
#
_symmetry.space_group_name_H-M   'P 1'
#
loop_
_entity.id
_entity.type
_entity.pdbx_description
1 polymer ?
#
loop_
_entity_poly.entity_id
_entity_poly.type
_entity_poly.pdbx_seq_one_letter_code
_entity_poly.pdbx_strand_id
1 'polypeptide(L)'
;MRKVLIFAIAGFLAQLVDGSLGMGFGASSSSILLTYGIAPAVVSATVHFSEIATTAASGTSHWRFDNVHKPTMLKLAIPGSISAFIGAGVLTFIHGDYIKPFIALFLLSMGFYILYQFLFKRAHEHHHHVGNLSSFKVIPQGFVAGFLDAIGGGGWGPVNTPLLLSSKKIQPRYAIGTVSASEFFVTSSAALSFIIFLGVTQINWFAVIALSLGGMVAAPISAYLVKVLPIN
;
A
#
# COMPACT_ATOMS: atom_id res chain seq x y z
N MET A 1 -2.52 8.53 -25.82
CA MET A 1 -3.86 8.43 -25.21
C MET A 1 -4.20 7.03 -24.72
N ARG A 2 -4.11 5.96 -25.54
CA ARG A 2 -4.50 4.58 -25.11
C ARG A 2 -3.76 4.07 -23.86
N LYS A 3 -2.44 4.28 -23.75
CA LYS A 3 -1.64 3.85 -22.58
C LYS A 3 -2.01 4.61 -21.28
N VAL A 4 -2.31 5.92 -21.37
CA VAL A 4 -2.77 6.71 -20.23
C VAL A 4 -4.07 6.14 -19.68
N LEU A 5 -5.03 5.86 -20.57
CA LEU A 5 -6.32 5.30 -20.18
C LEU A 5 -6.18 3.93 -19.52
N ILE A 6 -5.30 3.06 -20.04
CA ILE A 6 -5.04 1.73 -19.44
C ILE A 6 -4.49 1.88 -18.01
N PHE A 7 -3.48 2.72 -17.81
CA PHE A 7 -2.91 2.92 -16.46
C PHE A 7 -3.86 3.66 -15.52
N ALA A 8 -4.67 4.60 -16.02
CA ALA A 8 -5.67 5.27 -15.20
C ALA A 8 -6.78 4.30 -14.75
N ILE A 9 -7.26 3.44 -15.64
CA ILE A 9 -8.23 2.38 -15.27
C ILE A 9 -7.59 1.39 -14.30
N ALA A 10 -6.35 0.97 -14.54
CA ALA A 10 -5.62 0.09 -13.64
C ALA A 10 -5.47 0.72 -12.24
N GLY A 11 -5.07 2.00 -12.16
CA GLY A 11 -4.97 2.75 -10.91
C GLY A 11 -6.31 2.90 -10.20
N PHE A 12 -7.40 3.15 -10.96
CA PHE A 12 -8.75 3.22 -10.41
C PHE A 12 -9.17 1.89 -9.78
N LEU A 13 -9.04 0.78 -10.51
CA LEU A 13 -9.41 -0.55 -10.01
C LEU A 13 -8.53 -0.98 -8.83
N ALA A 14 -7.21 -0.78 -8.95
CA ALA A 14 -6.28 -1.08 -7.88
C ALA A 14 -6.60 -0.32 -6.59
N GLN A 15 -6.90 0.98 -6.69
CA GLN A 15 -7.25 1.82 -5.54
C GLN A 15 -8.64 1.50 -4.99
N LEU A 16 -9.59 1.09 -5.83
CA LEU A 16 -10.91 0.68 -5.37
C LEU A 16 -10.78 -0.56 -4.46
N VAL A 17 -9.95 -1.52 -4.85
CA VAL A 17 -9.64 -2.72 -4.05
C VAL A 17 -8.85 -2.32 -2.79
N ASP A 18 -7.79 -1.54 -2.95
CA ASP A 18 -6.92 -1.12 -1.86
C ASP A 18 -7.66 -0.33 -0.78
N GLY A 19 -8.37 0.70 -1.15
CA GLY A 19 -9.14 1.52 -0.22
C GLY A 19 -10.31 0.78 0.44
N SER A 20 -10.80 -0.32 -0.16
CA SER A 20 -11.87 -1.13 0.42
C SER A 20 -11.37 -2.28 1.30
N LEU A 21 -10.22 -2.86 0.98
CA LEU A 21 -9.63 -4.01 1.68
C LEU A 21 -8.38 -3.63 2.49
N GLY A 22 -7.83 -2.44 2.28
CA GLY A 22 -6.58 -1.98 2.87
C GLY A 22 -5.35 -2.66 2.29
N MET A 23 -5.43 -3.13 1.04
CA MET A 23 -4.34 -3.84 0.37
C MET A 23 -4.59 -3.97 -1.13
N GLY A 24 -3.55 -3.78 -1.96
CA GLY A 24 -3.61 -4.18 -3.37
C GLY A 24 -3.12 -3.17 -4.40
N PHE A 25 -3.10 -1.87 -4.13
CA PHE A 25 -2.67 -0.87 -5.11
C PHE A 25 -1.22 -1.11 -5.56
N GLY A 26 -0.30 -1.18 -4.60
CA GLY A 26 1.11 -1.39 -4.89
C GLY A 26 1.38 -2.70 -5.60
N ALA A 27 0.85 -3.82 -5.09
CA ALA A 27 1.06 -5.14 -5.68
C ALA A 27 0.52 -5.24 -7.12
N SER A 28 -0.67 -4.70 -7.39
CA SER A 28 -1.28 -4.69 -8.72
C SER A 28 -0.51 -3.79 -9.68
N SER A 29 -0.19 -2.58 -9.27
CA SER A 29 0.53 -1.59 -10.09
C SER A 29 1.94 -2.05 -10.40
N SER A 30 2.68 -2.58 -9.40
CA SER A 30 4.02 -3.13 -9.59
C SER A 30 4.02 -4.33 -10.53
N SER A 31 3.06 -5.25 -10.37
CA SER A 31 2.94 -6.41 -11.26
C SER A 31 2.72 -5.97 -12.71
N ILE A 32 1.82 -5.02 -12.96
CA ILE A 32 1.57 -4.49 -14.29
C ILE A 32 2.86 -3.87 -14.87
N LEU A 33 3.53 -2.99 -14.13
CA LEU A 33 4.74 -2.31 -14.61
C LEU A 33 5.90 -3.28 -14.89
N LEU A 34 6.08 -4.32 -14.06
CA LEU A 34 7.09 -5.36 -14.28
C LEU A 34 6.84 -6.17 -15.56
N THR A 35 5.57 -6.42 -15.94
CA THR A 35 5.25 -7.12 -17.18
C THR A 35 5.65 -6.32 -18.44
N TYR A 36 5.75 -4.99 -18.31
CA TYR A 36 6.31 -4.13 -19.37
C TYR A 36 7.84 -4.12 -19.43
N GLY A 37 8.51 -4.94 -18.62
CA GLY A 37 9.97 -5.05 -18.62
C GLY A 37 10.70 -3.90 -17.92
N ILE A 38 10.00 -3.07 -17.15
CA ILE A 38 10.59 -1.96 -16.39
C ILE A 38 11.46 -2.51 -15.25
N ALA A 39 12.61 -1.90 -15.01
CA ALA A 39 13.52 -2.33 -13.95
C ALA A 39 12.87 -2.19 -12.55
N PRO A 40 13.10 -3.15 -11.63
CA PRO A 40 12.44 -3.19 -10.33
C PRO A 40 12.51 -1.91 -9.51
N ALA A 41 13.67 -1.26 -9.44
CA ALA A 41 13.83 0.01 -8.71
C ALA A 41 12.98 1.14 -9.33
N VAL A 42 12.87 1.19 -10.66
CA VAL A 42 12.03 2.15 -11.38
C VAL A 42 10.55 1.84 -11.17
N VAL A 43 10.17 0.54 -11.14
CA VAL A 43 8.80 0.12 -10.83
C VAL A 43 8.41 0.56 -9.43
N SER A 44 9.20 0.18 -8.42
CA SER A 44 8.91 0.54 -7.03
C SER A 44 8.87 2.06 -6.84
N ALA A 45 9.82 2.81 -7.39
CA ALA A 45 9.80 4.26 -7.36
C ALA A 45 8.51 4.82 -7.99
N THR A 46 8.15 4.37 -9.20
CA THR A 46 6.96 4.84 -9.92
C THR A 46 5.68 4.59 -9.12
N VAL A 47 5.56 3.40 -8.50
CA VAL A 47 4.41 3.03 -7.68
C VAL A 47 4.33 3.90 -6.44
N HIS A 48 5.42 4.06 -5.67
CA HIS A 48 5.43 4.90 -4.47
C HIS A 48 5.11 6.37 -4.78
N PHE A 49 5.60 6.92 -5.90
CA PHE A 49 5.19 8.26 -6.32
C PHE A 49 3.69 8.35 -6.66
N SER A 50 3.13 7.30 -7.27
CA SER A 50 1.69 7.23 -7.52
C SER A 50 0.89 7.13 -6.22
N GLU A 51 1.40 6.37 -5.27
CA GLU A 51 0.79 6.16 -3.96
C GLU A 51 0.77 7.43 -3.10
N ILE A 52 1.71 8.35 -3.24
CA ILE A 52 1.63 9.64 -2.52
C ILE A 52 0.30 10.31 -2.78
N ALA A 53 -0.11 10.41 -4.04
CA ALA A 53 -1.36 11.07 -4.41
C ALA A 53 -2.59 10.23 -4.00
N THR A 54 -2.56 8.92 -4.25
CA THR A 54 -3.70 8.04 -3.96
C THR A 54 -3.90 7.84 -2.47
N THR A 55 -2.82 7.68 -1.68
CA THR A 55 -2.90 7.52 -0.22
C THR A 55 -3.19 8.84 0.49
N ALA A 56 -2.76 9.99 -0.05
CA ALA A 56 -3.22 11.29 0.43
C ALA A 56 -4.74 11.42 0.31
N ALA A 57 -5.31 11.07 -0.86
CA ALA A 57 -6.74 11.09 -1.09
C ALA A 57 -7.47 10.04 -0.24
N SER A 58 -6.97 8.81 -0.18
CA SER A 58 -7.55 7.70 0.58
C SER A 58 -7.46 7.96 2.09
N GLY A 59 -6.28 8.29 2.60
CA GLY A 59 -6.07 8.59 4.01
C GLY A 59 -6.93 9.75 4.51
N THR A 60 -7.02 10.84 3.71
CA THR A 60 -7.89 11.97 4.03
C THR A 60 -9.37 11.58 4.01
N SER A 61 -9.79 10.75 3.07
CA SER A 61 -11.17 10.25 2.99
C SER A 61 -11.50 9.35 4.18
N HIS A 62 -10.64 8.39 4.52
CA HIS A 62 -10.80 7.55 5.70
C HIS A 62 -10.82 8.35 7.01
N TRP A 63 -9.97 9.41 7.08
CA TRP A 63 -9.99 10.32 8.23
C TRP A 63 -11.31 11.06 8.36
N ARG A 64 -11.85 11.61 7.26
CA ARG A 64 -13.14 12.30 7.25
C ARG A 64 -14.31 11.39 7.57
N PHE A 65 -14.22 10.11 7.23
CA PHE A 65 -15.24 9.11 7.53
C PHE A 65 -15.07 8.45 8.90
N ASP A 66 -14.11 8.91 9.70
CA ASP A 66 -13.81 8.39 11.05
C ASP A 66 -13.42 6.91 11.06
N ASN A 67 -12.64 6.51 10.05
CA ASN A 67 -12.12 5.15 9.89
C ASN A 67 -10.68 4.98 10.39
N VAL A 68 -10.06 5.99 11.03
CA VAL A 68 -8.64 5.97 11.39
C VAL A 68 -8.44 5.91 12.90
N HIS A 69 -7.69 4.91 13.37
CA HIS A 69 -7.25 4.83 14.76
C HIS A 69 -5.85 5.45 14.90
N LYS A 70 -5.80 6.73 15.28
CA LYS A 70 -4.59 7.56 15.33
C LYS A 70 -3.40 6.93 16.07
N PRO A 71 -3.57 6.34 17.28
CA PRO A 71 -2.44 5.74 18.00
C PRO A 71 -1.80 4.58 17.24
N THR A 72 -2.59 3.73 16.59
CA THR A 72 -2.06 2.62 15.78
C THR A 72 -1.42 3.13 14.49
N MET A 73 -2.00 4.15 13.85
CA MET A 73 -1.44 4.79 12.67
C MET A 73 0.00 5.27 12.91
N LEU A 74 0.25 5.99 14.01
CA LEU A 74 1.59 6.48 14.33
C LEU A 74 2.58 5.35 14.65
N LYS A 75 2.12 4.31 15.34
CA LYS A 75 2.94 3.13 15.68
C LYS A 75 3.35 2.33 14.42
N LEU A 76 2.58 2.39 13.34
CA LEU A 76 2.91 1.81 12.05
C LEU A 76 3.74 2.77 11.20
N ALA A 77 3.29 4.01 11.05
CA ALA A 77 3.86 4.99 10.12
C ALA A 77 5.32 5.31 10.44
N ILE A 78 5.67 5.55 11.72
CA ILE A 78 7.03 5.95 12.09
C ILE A 78 8.06 4.86 11.74
N PRO A 79 7.96 3.62 12.26
CA PRO A 79 8.93 2.58 11.94
C PRO A 79 8.84 2.17 10.46
N GLY A 80 7.65 2.19 9.86
CA GLY A 80 7.45 1.91 8.45
C GLY A 80 8.15 2.90 7.54
N SER A 81 8.06 4.20 7.85
CA SER A 81 8.75 5.24 7.07
C SER A 81 10.26 5.11 7.15
N ILE A 82 10.81 4.81 8.33
CA ILE A 82 12.25 4.61 8.50
C ILE A 82 12.72 3.41 7.65
N SER A 83 12.02 2.28 7.77
CA SER A 83 12.40 1.06 7.04
C SER A 83 12.15 1.16 5.54
N ALA A 84 11.11 1.88 5.11
CA ALA A 84 10.84 2.12 3.70
C ALA A 84 11.93 2.99 3.05
N PHE A 85 12.42 4.02 3.76
CA PHE A 85 13.57 4.80 3.30
C PHE A 85 14.79 3.91 3.08
N ILE A 86 15.10 3.04 4.04
CA ILE A 86 16.23 2.12 3.96
C ILE A 86 16.02 1.12 2.83
N GLY A 87 14.84 0.50 2.74
CA GLY A 87 14.50 -0.50 1.71
C GLY A 87 14.58 0.06 0.29
N ALA A 88 14.07 1.27 0.08
CA ALA A 88 14.14 1.98 -1.21
C ALA A 88 15.59 2.27 -1.59
N GLY A 89 16.41 2.75 -0.65
CA GLY A 89 17.84 2.94 -0.87
C GLY A 89 18.55 1.62 -1.23
N VAL A 90 18.34 0.57 -0.45
CA VAL A 90 18.90 -0.77 -0.72
C VAL A 90 18.54 -1.27 -2.11
N LEU A 91 17.28 -1.14 -2.51
CA LEU A 91 16.81 -1.59 -3.82
C LEU A 91 17.56 -0.91 -4.99
N THR A 92 17.92 0.36 -4.83
CA THR A 92 18.64 1.11 -5.90
C THR A 92 20.06 0.60 -6.15
N PHE A 93 20.68 -0.04 -5.15
CA PHE A 93 22.04 -0.60 -5.27
C PHE A 93 22.06 -2.06 -5.72
N ILE A 94 20.93 -2.74 -5.75
CA ILE A 94 20.85 -4.14 -6.19
C ILE A 94 20.63 -4.18 -7.70
N HIS A 95 21.43 -4.99 -8.40
CA HIS A 95 21.25 -5.22 -9.83
C HIS A 95 19.85 -5.80 -10.13
N GLY A 96 19.12 -5.17 -11.05
CA GLY A 96 17.72 -5.49 -11.34
C GLY A 96 17.50 -6.97 -11.69
N ASP A 97 18.42 -7.58 -12.46
CA ASP A 97 18.29 -8.97 -12.90
C ASP A 97 18.32 -9.97 -11.74
N TYR A 98 19.09 -9.69 -10.68
CA TYR A 98 19.15 -10.57 -9.50
C TYR A 98 17.90 -10.43 -8.62
N ILE A 99 17.39 -9.22 -8.43
CA ILE A 99 16.26 -8.97 -7.52
C ILE A 99 14.90 -9.25 -8.17
N LYS A 100 14.79 -9.13 -9.50
CA LYS A 100 13.53 -9.29 -10.24
C LYS A 100 12.78 -10.60 -9.95
N PRO A 101 13.42 -11.79 -9.94
CA PRO A 101 12.69 -13.03 -9.64
C PRO A 101 12.16 -13.06 -8.20
N PHE A 102 12.88 -12.48 -7.24
CA PHE A 102 12.43 -12.41 -5.85
C PHE A 102 11.22 -11.48 -5.70
N ILE A 103 11.25 -10.30 -6.37
CA ILE A 103 10.11 -9.38 -6.37
C ILE A 103 8.92 -10.02 -7.08
N ALA A 104 9.12 -10.69 -8.21
CA ALA A 104 8.04 -11.37 -8.91
C ALA A 104 7.41 -12.47 -8.05
N LEU A 105 8.21 -13.28 -7.34
CA LEU A 105 7.71 -14.29 -6.41
C LEU A 105 6.98 -13.66 -5.22
N PHE A 106 7.52 -12.57 -4.67
CA PHE A 106 6.88 -11.83 -3.60
C PHE A 106 5.51 -11.28 -4.02
N LEU A 107 5.41 -10.61 -5.16
CA LEU A 107 4.16 -10.06 -5.69
C LEU A 107 3.15 -11.18 -6.03
N LEU A 108 3.62 -12.29 -6.59
CA LEU A 108 2.78 -13.47 -6.83
C LEU A 108 2.19 -14.01 -5.53
N SER A 109 3.03 -14.13 -4.49
CA SER A 109 2.61 -14.58 -3.16
C SER A 109 1.60 -13.61 -2.53
N MET A 110 1.82 -12.31 -2.67
CA MET A 110 0.87 -11.28 -2.21
C MET A 110 -0.44 -11.34 -2.98
N GLY A 111 -0.40 -11.53 -4.29
CA GLY A 111 -1.60 -11.68 -5.12
C GLY A 111 -2.44 -12.90 -4.69
N PHE A 112 -1.82 -14.06 -4.51
CA PHE A 112 -2.51 -15.24 -3.98
C PHE A 112 -3.02 -15.03 -2.55
N TYR A 113 -2.27 -14.34 -1.72
CA TYR A 113 -2.68 -14.03 -0.36
C TYR A 113 -3.90 -13.10 -0.31
N ILE A 114 -3.92 -12.05 -1.13
CA ILE A 114 -5.07 -11.13 -1.27
C ILE A 114 -6.30 -11.91 -1.75
N LEU A 115 -6.13 -12.76 -2.77
CA LEU A 115 -7.21 -13.60 -3.31
C LEU A 115 -7.74 -14.57 -2.26
N TYR A 116 -6.85 -15.22 -1.50
CA TYR A 116 -7.23 -16.10 -0.39
C TYR A 116 -8.02 -15.36 0.69
N GLN A 117 -7.58 -14.16 1.06
CA GLN A 117 -8.29 -13.31 2.03
C GLN A 117 -9.70 -12.98 1.54
N PHE A 118 -9.82 -12.61 0.27
CA PHE A 118 -11.11 -12.25 -0.33
C PHE A 118 -12.08 -13.43 -0.43
N LEU A 119 -11.59 -14.62 -0.82
CA LEU A 119 -12.43 -15.79 -1.07
C LEU A 119 -12.79 -16.58 0.20
N PHE A 120 -11.90 -16.65 1.18
CA PHE A 120 -12.00 -17.61 2.27
C PHE A 120 -12.09 -17.00 3.67
N LYS A 121 -11.62 -15.79 3.88
CA LYS A 121 -11.79 -15.13 5.17
C LYS A 121 -13.07 -14.31 5.21
N ARG A 122 -14.06 -14.87 5.90
CA ARG A 122 -15.20 -14.06 6.37
C ARG A 122 -14.71 -13.16 7.51
N ALA A 123 -15.14 -11.90 7.50
CA ALA A 123 -14.89 -11.02 8.63
C ALA A 123 -15.50 -11.64 9.89
N HIS A 124 -14.70 -11.79 10.93
CA HIS A 124 -15.17 -12.33 12.20
C HIS A 124 -16.04 -11.28 12.92
N GLU A 125 -16.98 -11.77 13.70
CA GLU A 125 -17.92 -10.97 14.50
C GLU A 125 -17.28 -9.75 15.17
N HIS A 126 -17.98 -8.64 15.06
CA HIS A 126 -17.51 -7.32 15.48
C HIS A 126 -17.43 -7.20 16.99
N HIS A 127 -16.26 -7.07 17.54
CA HIS A 127 -16.12 -6.47 18.86
C HIS A 127 -16.27 -4.95 18.73
N HIS A 128 -17.21 -4.37 19.49
CA HIS A 128 -17.54 -2.93 19.47
C HIS A 128 -16.42 -2.01 20.01
N HIS A 129 -15.25 -2.53 20.34
CA HIS A 129 -14.18 -1.74 20.94
C HIS A 129 -12.93 -1.67 20.05
N VAL A 130 -12.45 -0.44 19.85
CA VAL A 130 -11.11 -0.18 19.34
C VAL A 130 -10.16 -0.24 20.55
N GLY A 131 -9.58 -1.41 20.78
CA GLY A 131 -8.60 -1.61 21.84
C GLY A 131 -7.22 -1.08 21.45
N ASN A 132 -6.46 -0.69 22.47
CA ASN A 132 -5.08 -0.24 22.26
C ASN A 132 -4.20 -1.45 21.88
N LEU A 133 -3.64 -1.42 20.66
CA LEU A 133 -2.74 -2.47 20.18
C LEU A 133 -1.35 -2.30 20.80
N SER A 134 -0.76 -3.43 21.20
CA SER A 134 0.57 -3.45 21.83
C SER A 134 1.64 -2.89 20.88
N SER A 135 2.37 -1.89 21.34
CA SER A 135 3.48 -1.29 20.59
C SER A 135 4.55 -2.33 20.26
N PHE A 136 4.77 -3.32 21.12
CA PHE A 136 5.75 -4.39 20.94
C PHE A 136 5.44 -5.26 19.71
N LYS A 137 4.18 -5.35 19.28
CA LYS A 137 3.78 -6.09 18.05
C LYS A 137 3.70 -5.17 16.84
N VAL A 138 3.10 -4.00 17.01
CA VAL A 138 2.79 -3.10 15.88
C VAL A 138 4.04 -2.41 15.33
N ILE A 139 5.01 -2.06 16.17
CA ILE A 139 6.25 -1.38 15.74
C ILE A 139 7.10 -2.29 14.85
N PRO A 140 7.46 -3.52 15.26
CA PRO A 140 8.19 -4.44 14.38
C PRO A 140 7.44 -4.78 13.10
N GLN A 141 6.10 -4.93 13.18
CA GLN A 141 5.24 -5.17 12.04
C GLN A 141 5.36 -4.03 11.02
N GLY A 142 5.23 -2.76 11.45
CA GLY A 142 5.38 -1.59 10.59
C GLY A 142 6.77 -1.53 9.96
N PHE A 143 7.82 -1.85 10.72
CA PHE A 143 9.19 -1.87 10.21
C PHE A 143 9.39 -2.92 9.11
N VAL A 144 8.95 -4.14 9.33
CA VAL A 144 9.05 -5.22 8.31
C VAL A 144 8.20 -4.89 7.09
N ALA A 145 6.96 -4.44 7.31
CA ALA A 145 6.06 -4.10 6.21
C ALA A 145 6.62 -2.97 5.33
N GLY A 146 7.14 -1.88 5.91
CA GLY A 146 7.71 -0.77 5.15
C GLY A 146 8.94 -1.15 4.34
N PHE A 147 9.80 -2.02 4.88
CA PHE A 147 10.97 -2.52 4.16
C PHE A 147 10.56 -3.40 2.96
N LEU A 148 9.64 -4.34 3.17
CA LEU A 148 9.13 -5.21 2.11
C LEU A 148 8.36 -4.42 1.04
N ASP A 149 7.61 -3.42 1.45
CA ASP A 149 6.88 -2.53 0.57
C ASP A 149 7.80 -1.75 -0.37
N ALA A 150 8.83 -1.11 0.19
CA ALA A 150 9.80 -0.35 -0.59
C ALA A 150 10.58 -1.21 -1.59
N ILE A 151 10.91 -2.46 -1.24
CA ILE A 151 11.61 -3.39 -2.14
C ILE A 151 10.65 -3.98 -3.18
N GLY A 152 9.46 -4.40 -2.75
CA GLY A 152 8.49 -5.11 -3.59
C GLY A 152 7.56 -4.19 -4.37
N GLY A 153 7.40 -2.94 -3.94
CA GLY A 153 6.42 -2.01 -4.51
C GLY A 153 4.97 -2.43 -4.21
N GLY A 154 4.67 -2.95 -3.00
CA GLY A 154 3.30 -3.35 -2.67
C GLY A 154 3.16 -4.30 -1.49
N GLY A 155 3.93 -4.11 -0.43
CA GLY A 155 3.89 -4.94 0.77
C GLY A 155 3.15 -4.34 1.96
N TRP A 156 2.92 -3.03 1.97
CA TRP A 156 2.36 -2.34 3.14
C TRP A 156 0.98 -2.86 3.55
N GLY A 157 0.02 -2.78 2.65
CA GLY A 157 -1.35 -3.23 2.88
C GLY A 157 -1.44 -4.73 3.19
N PRO A 158 -0.92 -5.61 2.31
CA PRO A 158 -0.99 -7.06 2.49
C PRO A 158 -0.37 -7.59 3.79
N VAL A 159 0.64 -6.92 4.33
CA VAL A 159 1.25 -7.29 5.62
C VAL A 159 0.45 -6.73 6.79
N ASN A 160 0.14 -5.44 6.78
CA ASN A 160 -0.44 -4.77 7.94
C ASN A 160 -1.92 -5.05 8.15
N THR A 161 -2.74 -5.03 7.10
CA THR A 161 -4.19 -5.16 7.24
C THR A 161 -4.59 -6.49 7.86
N PRO A 162 -4.14 -7.66 7.38
CA PRO A 162 -4.51 -8.93 7.99
C PRO A 162 -3.99 -9.11 9.42
N LEU A 163 -2.80 -8.59 9.72
CA LEU A 163 -2.24 -8.66 11.08
C LEU A 163 -3.03 -7.83 12.06
N LEU A 164 -3.49 -6.63 11.66
CA LEU A 164 -4.39 -5.82 12.49
C LEU A 164 -5.74 -6.53 12.68
N LEU A 165 -6.32 -7.07 11.61
CA LEU A 165 -7.60 -7.79 11.67
C LEU A 165 -7.52 -9.04 12.56
N SER A 166 -6.40 -9.76 12.52
CA SER A 166 -6.19 -10.95 13.35
C SER A 166 -6.12 -10.66 14.85
N SER A 167 -5.83 -9.44 15.22
CA SER A 167 -5.72 -9.03 16.63
C SER A 167 -7.04 -9.05 17.41
N LYS A 168 -8.18 -9.09 16.70
CA LYS A 168 -9.56 -9.01 17.27
C LYS A 168 -9.81 -7.78 18.17
N LYS A 169 -8.88 -6.81 18.16
CA LYS A 169 -8.94 -5.58 18.99
C LYS A 169 -9.31 -4.34 18.20
N ILE A 170 -9.39 -4.45 16.88
CA ILE A 170 -9.68 -3.34 15.98
C ILE A 170 -10.73 -3.79 14.96
N GLN A 171 -11.75 -2.97 14.76
CA GLN A 171 -12.77 -3.23 13.75
C GLN A 171 -12.16 -3.15 12.34
N PRO A 172 -12.69 -3.92 11.35
CA PRO A 172 -12.17 -3.92 9.98
C PRO A 172 -12.05 -2.51 9.38
N ARG A 173 -13.05 -1.66 9.54
CA ARG A 173 -13.04 -0.29 9.02
C ARG A 173 -11.89 0.53 9.57
N TYR A 174 -11.58 0.40 10.86
CA TYR A 174 -10.47 1.10 11.50
C TYR A 174 -9.11 0.48 11.12
N ALA A 175 -9.03 -0.83 10.93
CA ALA A 175 -7.81 -1.47 10.45
C ALA A 175 -7.47 -0.97 9.04
N ILE A 176 -8.42 -1.03 8.10
CA ILE A 176 -8.27 -0.59 6.72
C ILE A 176 -7.90 0.89 6.66
N GLY A 177 -8.70 1.75 7.27
CA GLY A 177 -8.45 3.19 7.25
C GLY A 177 -7.15 3.61 7.94
N THR A 178 -6.75 2.90 9.01
CA THR A 178 -5.48 3.15 9.71
C THR A 178 -4.28 2.77 8.85
N VAL A 179 -4.32 1.63 8.17
CA VAL A 179 -3.27 1.18 7.25
C VAL A 179 -3.15 2.17 6.09
N SER A 180 -4.27 2.49 5.43
CA SER A 180 -4.29 3.44 4.30
C SER A 180 -3.79 4.84 4.69
N ALA A 181 -4.18 5.36 5.87
CA ALA A 181 -3.70 6.66 6.33
C ALA A 181 -2.21 6.66 6.73
N SER A 182 -1.69 5.54 7.25
CA SER A 182 -0.27 5.41 7.59
C SER A 182 0.62 5.24 6.37
N GLU A 183 0.11 4.66 5.30
CA GLU A 183 0.81 4.41 4.05
C GLU A 183 1.31 5.70 3.38
N PHE A 184 0.57 6.79 3.49
CA PHE A 184 1.01 8.10 2.97
C PHE A 184 2.40 8.51 3.48
N PHE A 185 2.69 8.30 4.74
CA PHE A 185 3.98 8.63 5.33
C PHE A 185 5.09 7.68 4.84
N VAL A 186 4.76 6.42 4.70
CA VAL A 186 5.67 5.36 4.25
C VAL A 186 6.06 5.57 2.79
N THR A 187 5.07 5.77 1.92
CA THR A 187 5.29 6.02 0.49
C THR A 187 6.05 7.32 0.25
N SER A 188 5.75 8.37 1.02
CA SER A 188 6.48 9.64 0.95
C SER A 188 7.94 9.48 1.35
N SER A 189 8.22 8.66 2.35
CA SER A 189 9.58 8.36 2.82
C SER A 189 10.35 7.52 1.79
N ALA A 190 9.73 6.48 1.22
CA ALA A 190 10.32 5.69 0.13
C ALA A 190 10.60 6.54 -1.11
N ALA A 191 9.65 7.38 -1.52
CA ALA A 191 9.80 8.28 -2.66
C ALA A 191 10.96 9.26 -2.47
N LEU A 192 11.14 9.81 -1.26
CA LEU A 192 12.28 10.66 -0.93
C LEU A 192 13.60 9.90 -1.10
N SER A 193 13.69 8.67 -0.62
CA SER A 193 14.85 7.81 -0.81
C SER A 193 15.13 7.54 -2.29
N PHE A 194 14.11 7.26 -3.11
CA PHE A 194 14.28 7.09 -4.55
C PHE A 194 14.74 8.37 -5.25
N ILE A 195 14.29 9.55 -4.82
CA ILE A 195 14.82 10.81 -5.37
C ILE A 195 16.34 10.90 -5.13
N ILE A 196 16.78 10.57 -3.92
CA ILE A 196 18.17 10.71 -3.49
C ILE A 196 19.07 9.69 -4.19
N PHE A 197 18.67 8.42 -4.24
CA PHE A 197 19.54 7.32 -4.66
C PHE A 197 19.32 6.85 -6.10
N LEU A 198 18.07 6.91 -6.64
CA LEU A 198 17.78 6.53 -8.01
C LEU A 198 17.83 7.72 -8.98
N GLY A 199 17.40 8.88 -8.51
CA GLY A 199 17.29 10.10 -9.31
C GLY A 199 15.95 10.28 -9.99
N VAL A 200 15.50 11.53 -10.06
CA VAL A 200 14.17 11.95 -10.58
C VAL A 200 13.96 11.56 -12.05
N THR A 201 15.04 11.53 -12.84
CA THR A 201 15.00 11.25 -14.27
C THR A 201 14.71 9.79 -14.62
N GLN A 202 14.94 8.86 -13.68
CA GLN A 202 14.69 7.43 -13.89
C GLN A 202 13.22 7.05 -13.63
N ILE A 203 12.44 7.93 -12.98
CA ILE A 203 11.05 7.66 -12.61
C ILE A 203 10.15 7.75 -13.83
N ASN A 204 9.24 6.80 -13.99
CA ASN A 204 8.26 6.80 -15.07
C ASN A 204 7.08 7.74 -14.75
N TRP A 205 7.29 9.04 -14.90
CA TRP A 205 6.29 10.08 -14.59
C TRP A 205 4.98 9.92 -15.35
N PHE A 206 5.02 9.37 -16.54
CA PHE A 206 3.81 9.06 -17.31
C PHE A 206 2.93 8.05 -16.56
N ALA A 207 3.51 6.96 -16.08
CA ALA A 207 2.79 5.96 -15.30
C ALA A 207 2.35 6.52 -13.93
N VAL A 208 3.21 7.32 -13.27
CA VAL A 208 2.87 8.03 -12.01
C VAL A 208 1.58 8.82 -12.19
N ILE A 209 1.52 9.73 -13.17
CA ILE A 209 0.36 10.61 -13.38
C ILE A 209 -0.88 9.78 -13.70
N ALA A 210 -0.77 8.79 -14.59
CA ALA A 210 -1.91 8.00 -15.03
C ALA A 210 -2.50 7.15 -13.89
N LEU A 211 -1.66 6.43 -13.13
CA LEU A 211 -2.07 5.64 -11.96
C LEU A 211 -2.68 6.53 -10.86
N SER A 212 -2.03 7.68 -10.59
CA SER A 212 -2.51 8.65 -9.59
C SER A 212 -3.89 9.19 -9.92
N LEU A 213 -4.12 9.61 -11.16
CA LEU A 213 -5.42 10.17 -11.57
C LEU A 213 -6.55 9.15 -11.38
N GLY A 214 -6.33 7.91 -11.79
CA GLY A 214 -7.31 6.84 -11.58
C GLY A 214 -7.55 6.56 -10.10
N GLY A 215 -6.47 6.39 -9.35
CA GLY A 215 -6.52 6.08 -7.92
C GLY A 215 -7.16 7.18 -7.08
N MET A 216 -6.85 8.45 -7.32
CA MET A 216 -7.45 9.57 -6.59
C MET A 216 -8.98 9.64 -6.76
N VAL A 217 -9.51 9.26 -7.92
CA VAL A 217 -10.96 9.20 -8.13
C VAL A 217 -11.59 8.04 -7.36
N ALA A 218 -10.93 6.88 -7.29
CA ALA A 218 -11.42 5.72 -6.58
C ALA A 218 -11.33 5.85 -5.05
N ALA A 219 -10.34 6.58 -4.54
CA ALA A 219 -10.03 6.68 -3.11
C ALA A 219 -11.22 7.10 -2.21
N PRO A 220 -11.96 8.18 -2.49
CA PRO A 220 -13.12 8.54 -1.67
C PRO A 220 -14.27 7.54 -1.80
N ILE A 221 -14.42 6.90 -2.96
CA ILE A 221 -15.46 5.90 -3.19
C ILE A 221 -15.20 4.68 -2.31
N SER A 222 -13.99 4.13 -2.33
CA SER A 222 -13.62 2.96 -1.53
C SER A 222 -13.68 3.24 -0.03
N ALA A 223 -13.22 4.41 0.43
CA ALA A 223 -13.30 4.81 1.82
C ALA A 223 -14.75 4.94 2.32
N TYR A 224 -15.66 5.42 1.46
CA TYR A 224 -17.08 5.47 1.75
C TYR A 224 -17.70 4.07 1.82
N LEU A 225 -17.32 3.17 0.90
CA LEU A 225 -17.80 1.78 0.92
C LEU A 225 -17.44 1.08 2.23
N VAL A 226 -16.22 1.27 2.74
CA VAL A 226 -15.79 0.71 4.04
C VAL A 226 -16.62 1.23 5.20
N LYS A 227 -17.13 2.47 5.11
CA LYS A 227 -17.99 3.06 6.15
C LYS A 227 -19.40 2.46 6.15
N VAL A 228 -19.98 2.22 4.97
CA VAL A 228 -21.41 1.91 4.82
C VAL A 228 -21.71 0.42 4.63
N LEU A 229 -20.77 -0.33 4.09
CA LEU A 229 -20.96 -1.77 3.92
C LEU A 229 -20.64 -2.49 5.23
N PRO A 230 -21.55 -3.34 5.73
CA PRO A 230 -21.19 -4.31 6.76
C PRO A 230 -20.17 -5.26 6.13
N ILE A 231 -18.92 -5.15 6.52
CA ILE A 231 -17.89 -6.13 6.18
C ILE A 231 -18.15 -7.35 7.07
N ASN A 232 -19.10 -8.19 6.62
CA ASN A 232 -19.44 -9.45 7.26
C ASN A 232 -18.45 -10.55 6.87
#